data_683cddee5ecf67ec9a74e954b540473e
#
_entry.id   683cddee5ecf67ec9a74e954b540473e
#
_cell.length_a   1.000
_cell.length_b   1.000
_cell.length_c   1.000
_cell.angle_alpha   90.00
_cell.angle_beta   90.00
_cell.angle_gamma   90.00
#
_symmetry.space_group_name_H-M   'P 1'
#
loop_
_entity.id
_entity.type
_entity.pdbx_description
1 polymer ?
#
loop_
_entity_poly.entity_id
_entity_poly.type
_entity_poly.pdbx_seq_one_letter_code
_entity_poly.pdbx_strand_id
1 'polypeptide(L)'
;MNDRYILILGAGLMQRPSIEAAKELGYKALVIDANPDAVCVPFADRFEKIDLKDTNAIVDFSLSLGKSLCAVFTAGTDFSVPVSLACQKCGFVSHSFESAMNASNKILMRECFKKNKIPSPDFFEADENYINLFQKNKTPEIHFPKVVKPVDNMGARGCRLVRNKDEFLPALKDAVCFSRTKKAIVEDFMEGPEFSIDALVVNGKVIIAGFADRHIFFEPYFVELGHSMPSEISENKKQEIVKVFTDAVHALGLTNGGADLHKGA
;
A
#
# COMPACT_ATOMS: atom_id res chain seq x y z
N MET A 1 -24.67 28.73 -1.94
CA MET A 1 -24.51 27.28 -2.02
C MET A 1 -23.42 26.89 -1.05
N ASN A 2 -23.70 25.98 -0.11
CA ASN A 2 -22.64 25.51 0.77
C ASN A 2 -21.67 24.68 -0.08
N ASP A 3 -20.43 25.16 -0.23
CA ASP A 3 -19.38 24.43 -0.93
C ASP A 3 -19.05 23.17 -0.11
N ARG A 4 -19.40 22.00 -0.65
CA ARG A 4 -19.14 20.68 -0.05
C ARG A 4 -17.98 20.04 -0.80
N TYR A 5 -16.88 19.78 -0.08
CA TYR A 5 -15.65 19.27 -0.65
C TYR A 5 -15.43 17.79 -0.32
N ILE A 6 -14.89 17.07 -1.28
CA ILE A 6 -14.13 15.84 -1.04
C ILE A 6 -12.65 16.19 -1.16
N LEU A 7 -11.87 15.94 -0.12
CA LEU A 7 -10.43 16.12 -0.10
C LEU A 7 -9.76 14.87 -0.68
N ILE A 8 -9.04 15.05 -1.78
CA ILE A 8 -8.33 14.00 -2.50
C ILE A 8 -6.82 14.22 -2.33
N LEU A 9 -6.13 13.22 -1.78
CA LEU A 9 -4.69 13.24 -1.58
C LEU A 9 -4.00 12.81 -2.87
N GLY A 10 -3.19 13.72 -3.42
CA GLY A 10 -2.49 13.57 -4.69
C GLY A 10 -3.20 14.27 -5.85
N ALA A 11 -2.42 14.76 -6.78
CA ALA A 11 -2.89 15.42 -8.02
C ALA A 11 -2.20 14.84 -9.27
N GLY A 12 -1.69 13.59 -9.18
CA GLY A 12 -1.15 12.85 -10.32
C GLY A 12 -2.24 12.27 -11.22
N LEU A 13 -1.82 11.63 -12.32
CA LEU A 13 -2.76 11.06 -13.30
C LEU A 13 -3.72 10.03 -12.69
N MET A 14 -3.25 9.24 -11.73
CA MET A 14 -4.06 8.20 -11.06
C MET A 14 -5.20 8.75 -10.21
N GLN A 15 -5.16 10.04 -9.83
CA GLN A 15 -6.23 10.69 -9.07
C GLN A 15 -7.32 11.28 -9.98
N ARG A 16 -7.11 11.33 -11.30
CA ARG A 16 -8.07 11.91 -12.25
C ARG A 16 -9.48 11.31 -12.13
N PRO A 17 -9.65 9.97 -12.09
CA PRO A 17 -10.98 9.37 -11.94
C PRO A 17 -11.68 9.79 -10.63
N SER A 18 -10.92 9.94 -9.54
CA SER A 18 -11.47 10.36 -8.25
C SER A 18 -11.96 11.80 -8.25
N ILE A 19 -11.25 12.69 -8.95
CA ILE A 19 -11.64 14.10 -9.12
C ILE A 19 -12.93 14.18 -9.93
N GLU A 20 -13.03 13.43 -11.01
CA GLU A 20 -14.23 13.37 -11.86
C GLU A 20 -15.43 12.78 -11.10
N ALA A 21 -15.25 11.66 -10.41
CA ALA A 21 -16.30 11.04 -9.62
C ALA A 21 -16.82 11.96 -8.49
N ALA A 22 -15.94 12.70 -7.82
CA ALA A 22 -16.38 13.67 -6.81
C ALA A 22 -17.33 14.71 -7.40
N LYS A 23 -17.02 15.23 -8.59
CA LYS A 23 -17.86 16.20 -9.30
C LYS A 23 -19.18 15.61 -9.81
N GLU A 24 -19.14 14.40 -10.35
CA GLU A 24 -20.35 13.68 -10.78
C GLU A 24 -21.31 13.42 -9.62
N LEU A 25 -20.79 13.19 -8.41
CA LEU A 25 -21.58 13.06 -7.19
C LEU A 25 -22.07 14.40 -6.62
N GLY A 26 -21.79 15.54 -7.29
CA GLY A 26 -22.22 16.87 -6.88
C GLY A 26 -21.38 17.52 -5.78
N TYR A 27 -20.18 16.99 -5.52
CA TYR A 27 -19.21 17.60 -4.62
C TYR A 27 -18.17 18.43 -5.40
N LYS A 28 -17.52 19.35 -4.72
CA LYS A 28 -16.32 20.00 -5.22
C LYS A 28 -15.08 19.16 -4.91
N ALA A 29 -14.23 18.96 -5.91
CA ALA A 29 -12.96 18.27 -5.73
C ALA A 29 -11.89 19.25 -5.20
N LEU A 30 -11.41 18.99 -3.98
CA LEU A 30 -10.28 19.67 -3.37
C LEU A 30 -9.09 18.73 -3.38
N VAL A 31 -8.01 19.09 -4.05
CA VAL A 31 -6.80 18.25 -4.12
C VAL A 31 -5.65 18.87 -3.34
N ILE A 32 -4.82 18.01 -2.74
CA ILE A 32 -3.56 18.41 -2.12
C ILE A 32 -2.40 17.62 -2.74
N ASP A 33 -1.30 18.30 -2.99
CA ASP A 33 -0.05 17.70 -3.50
C ASP A 33 1.13 18.63 -3.15
N ALA A 34 2.34 18.06 -3.05
CA ALA A 34 3.56 18.86 -2.87
C ALA A 34 3.92 19.63 -4.15
N ASN A 35 3.54 19.11 -5.31
CA ASN A 35 3.80 19.70 -6.62
C ASN A 35 2.59 20.51 -7.12
N PRO A 36 2.66 21.86 -7.16
CA PRO A 36 1.56 22.67 -7.67
C PRO A 36 1.32 22.54 -9.18
N ASP A 37 2.30 22.00 -9.91
CA ASP A 37 2.23 21.76 -11.35
C ASP A 37 1.82 20.31 -11.68
N ALA A 38 1.30 19.56 -10.69
CA ALA A 38 0.85 18.20 -10.92
C ALA A 38 -0.30 18.15 -11.93
N VAL A 39 -0.30 17.14 -12.80
CA VAL A 39 -1.12 17.07 -14.02
C VAL A 39 -2.63 17.19 -13.77
N CYS A 40 -3.12 16.85 -12.61
CA CYS A 40 -4.54 16.93 -12.26
C CYS A 40 -4.95 18.15 -11.46
N VAL A 41 -4.04 19.04 -11.08
CA VAL A 41 -4.37 20.32 -10.42
C VAL A 41 -5.39 21.14 -11.22
N PRO A 42 -5.28 21.31 -12.56
CA PRO A 42 -6.25 22.08 -13.36
C PRO A 42 -7.67 21.50 -13.37
N PHE A 43 -7.85 20.25 -12.97
CA PHE A 43 -9.15 19.57 -12.95
C PHE A 43 -9.85 19.65 -11.58
N ALA A 44 -9.15 20.10 -10.55
CA ALA A 44 -9.73 20.32 -9.23
C ALA A 44 -10.48 21.66 -9.16
N ASP A 45 -11.46 21.75 -8.26
CA ASP A 45 -12.15 23.01 -7.96
C ASP A 45 -11.31 23.90 -7.02
N ARG A 46 -10.47 23.25 -6.21
CA ARG A 46 -9.51 23.90 -5.33
C ARG A 46 -8.27 23.05 -5.18
N PHE A 47 -7.12 23.69 -5.09
CA PHE A 47 -5.82 23.08 -4.80
C PHE A 47 -5.21 23.71 -3.55
N GLU A 48 -4.53 22.87 -2.75
CA GLU A 48 -3.69 23.33 -1.64
C GLU A 48 -2.35 22.61 -1.68
N LYS A 49 -1.26 23.36 -1.48
CA LYS A 49 0.09 22.79 -1.52
C LYS A 49 0.45 22.19 -0.16
N ILE A 50 0.32 20.88 -0.03
CA ILE A 50 0.68 20.13 1.18
C ILE A 50 1.45 18.87 0.75
N ASP A 51 2.61 18.61 1.37
CA ASP A 51 3.33 17.34 1.18
C ASP A 51 2.53 16.20 1.80
N LEU A 52 2.21 15.18 1.01
CA LEU A 52 1.43 14.02 1.46
C LEU A 52 2.14 13.20 2.56
N LYS A 53 3.43 13.42 2.76
CA LYS A 53 4.21 12.82 3.86
C LYS A 53 3.99 13.56 5.18
N ASP A 54 3.50 14.79 5.15
CA ASP A 54 3.18 15.56 6.35
C ASP A 54 1.75 15.26 6.82
N THR A 55 1.63 14.15 7.55
CA THR A 55 0.34 13.70 8.10
C THR A 55 -0.31 14.76 9.00
N ASN A 56 0.47 15.52 9.77
CA ASN A 56 -0.08 16.53 10.67
C ASN A 56 -0.68 17.69 9.86
N ALA A 57 0.04 18.20 8.85
CA ALA A 57 -0.48 19.25 7.97
C ALA A 57 -1.78 18.83 7.27
N ILE A 58 -1.89 17.56 6.84
CA ILE A 58 -3.12 17.02 6.23
C ILE A 58 -4.28 17.03 7.23
N VAL A 59 -4.04 16.57 8.45
CA VAL A 59 -5.07 16.54 9.51
C VAL A 59 -5.53 17.95 9.87
N ASP A 60 -4.59 18.87 10.12
CA ASP A 60 -4.88 20.25 10.50
C ASP A 60 -5.66 20.97 9.40
N PHE A 61 -5.25 20.77 8.14
CA PHE A 61 -5.97 21.31 7.00
C PHE A 61 -7.39 20.73 6.89
N SER A 62 -7.54 19.40 7.06
CA SER A 62 -8.85 18.75 7.04
C SER A 62 -9.79 19.33 8.11
N LEU A 63 -9.28 19.49 9.33
CA LEU A 63 -10.04 20.08 10.45
C LEU A 63 -10.42 21.55 10.17
N SER A 64 -9.54 22.33 9.54
CA SER A 64 -9.79 23.75 9.21
C SER A 64 -10.96 23.96 8.25
N LEU A 65 -11.28 22.95 7.43
CA LEU A 65 -12.40 23.00 6.48
C LEU A 65 -13.77 22.84 7.16
N GLY A 66 -13.80 22.29 8.36
CA GLY A 66 -15.00 22.14 9.17
C GLY A 66 -16.13 21.43 8.41
N LYS A 67 -17.35 22.01 8.49
CA LYS A 67 -18.57 21.44 7.87
C LYS A 67 -18.56 21.41 6.33
N SER A 68 -17.64 22.13 5.68
CA SER A 68 -17.52 22.08 4.22
C SER A 68 -16.82 20.82 3.72
N LEU A 69 -16.04 20.12 4.56
CA LEU A 69 -15.44 18.84 4.22
C LEU A 69 -16.45 17.70 4.45
N CYS A 70 -16.56 16.81 3.48
CA CYS A 70 -17.49 15.67 3.53
C CYS A 70 -16.79 14.32 3.54
N ALA A 71 -15.59 14.24 2.99
CA ALA A 71 -14.77 13.03 2.98
C ALA A 71 -13.31 13.36 2.72
N VAL A 72 -12.42 12.46 3.13
CA VAL A 72 -11.00 12.45 2.76
C VAL A 72 -10.70 11.12 2.07
N PHE A 73 -10.03 11.19 0.92
CA PHE A 73 -9.82 10.04 0.06
C PHE A 73 -8.46 10.06 -0.63
N THR A 74 -7.97 8.90 -1.02
CA THR A 74 -6.82 8.75 -1.93
C THR A 74 -7.06 7.58 -2.88
N ALA A 75 -6.47 7.64 -4.07
CA ALA A 75 -6.47 6.55 -5.04
C ALA A 75 -5.12 6.47 -5.74
N GLY A 76 -4.66 5.24 -6.06
CA GLY A 76 -3.40 5.01 -6.77
C GLY A 76 -2.15 5.49 -6.03
N THR A 77 -2.19 5.54 -4.70
CA THR A 77 -1.05 5.92 -3.85
C THR A 77 -1.14 5.23 -2.48
N ASP A 78 -0.01 5.17 -1.75
CA ASP A 78 0.13 4.52 -0.45
C ASP A 78 -0.08 5.47 0.76
N PHE A 79 -0.89 6.51 0.59
CA PHE A 79 -1.18 7.48 1.66
C PHE A 79 -2.47 7.15 2.44
N SER A 80 -2.76 5.86 2.65
CA SER A 80 -3.91 5.42 3.45
C SER A 80 -3.80 5.84 4.92
N VAL A 81 -2.60 5.91 5.48
CA VAL A 81 -2.35 6.29 6.88
C VAL A 81 -2.79 7.73 7.16
N PRO A 82 -2.34 8.78 6.44
CA PRO A 82 -2.83 10.14 6.65
C PRO A 82 -4.33 10.27 6.35
N VAL A 83 -4.87 9.56 5.35
CA VAL A 83 -6.33 9.54 5.09
C VAL A 83 -7.08 9.01 6.30
N SER A 84 -6.68 7.86 6.84
CA SER A 84 -7.35 7.26 8.00
C SER A 84 -7.32 8.17 9.23
N LEU A 85 -6.18 8.82 9.50
CA LEU A 85 -6.05 9.73 10.62
C LEU A 85 -6.93 10.97 10.43
N ALA A 86 -6.92 11.59 9.25
CA ALA A 86 -7.78 12.74 8.94
C ALA A 86 -9.26 12.38 9.04
N CYS A 87 -9.67 11.24 8.49
CA CYS A 87 -11.04 10.73 8.62
C CYS A 87 -11.44 10.53 10.07
N GLN A 88 -10.59 9.89 10.89
CA GLN A 88 -10.84 9.66 12.31
C GLN A 88 -11.02 10.99 13.07
N LYS A 89 -10.17 11.98 12.80
CA LYS A 89 -10.23 13.30 13.47
C LYS A 89 -11.46 14.12 13.03
N CYS A 90 -11.89 13.97 11.78
CA CYS A 90 -13.07 14.66 11.24
C CYS A 90 -14.39 13.89 11.46
N GLY A 91 -14.36 12.68 11.99
CA GLY A 91 -15.56 11.85 12.22
C GLY A 91 -16.11 11.22 10.94
N PHE A 92 -15.27 11.00 9.93
CA PHE A 92 -15.66 10.34 8.67
C PHE A 92 -15.46 8.82 8.73
N VAL A 93 -16.22 8.11 7.90
CA VAL A 93 -16.08 6.66 7.72
C VAL A 93 -14.76 6.37 6.99
N SER A 94 -13.95 5.47 7.55
CA SER A 94 -12.68 5.00 6.99
C SER A 94 -12.24 3.73 7.71
N HIS A 95 -11.11 3.15 7.31
CA HIS A 95 -10.35 2.24 8.14
C HIS A 95 -9.83 2.95 9.39
N SER A 96 -9.58 2.20 10.47
CA SER A 96 -8.89 2.76 11.63
C SER A 96 -7.44 3.14 11.26
N PHE A 97 -6.86 4.07 11.99
CA PHE A 97 -5.44 4.42 11.84
C PHE A 97 -4.53 3.20 12.04
N GLU A 98 -4.82 2.36 13.02
CA GLU A 98 -4.08 1.11 13.28
C GLU A 98 -4.16 0.15 12.09
N SER A 99 -5.36 -0.04 11.53
CA SER A 99 -5.55 -0.89 10.34
C SER A 99 -4.78 -0.37 9.13
N ALA A 100 -4.77 0.95 8.90
CA ALA A 100 -4.00 1.57 7.83
C ALA A 100 -2.48 1.39 8.04
N MET A 101 -2.00 1.53 9.28
CA MET A 101 -0.59 1.27 9.63
C MET A 101 -0.22 -0.20 9.37
N ASN A 102 -1.04 -1.14 9.82
CA ASN A 102 -0.82 -2.57 9.60
C ASN A 102 -0.79 -2.93 8.10
N ALA A 103 -1.64 -2.31 7.29
CA ALA A 103 -1.68 -2.53 5.85
C ALA A 103 -0.51 -1.86 5.09
N SER A 104 0.05 -0.75 5.60
CA SER A 104 1.10 0.02 4.93
C SER A 104 2.52 -0.39 5.29
N ASN A 105 2.74 -1.03 6.44
CA ASN A 105 4.04 -1.50 6.90
C ASN A 105 4.12 -3.02 6.79
N LYS A 106 5.03 -3.51 5.95
CA LYS A 106 5.13 -4.95 5.65
C LYS A 106 5.48 -5.82 6.87
N ILE A 107 6.25 -5.29 7.84
CA ILE A 107 6.52 -6.03 9.10
C ILE A 107 5.24 -6.15 9.92
N LEU A 108 4.55 -5.02 10.17
CA LEU A 108 3.30 -5.04 10.94
C LEU A 108 2.24 -5.92 10.27
N MET A 109 2.17 -5.87 8.94
CA MET A 109 1.30 -6.75 8.14
C MET A 109 1.62 -8.22 8.39
N ARG A 110 2.88 -8.64 8.29
CA ARG A 110 3.30 -10.02 8.50
C ARG A 110 3.11 -10.49 9.93
N GLU A 111 3.39 -9.63 10.91
CA GLU A 111 3.11 -9.91 12.33
C GLU A 111 1.61 -10.12 12.58
N CYS A 112 0.78 -9.27 11.99
CA CYS A 112 -0.67 -9.40 12.04
C CYS A 112 -1.14 -10.73 11.41
N PHE A 113 -0.61 -11.08 10.23
CA PHE A 113 -0.93 -12.34 9.57
C PHE A 113 -0.50 -13.55 10.40
N LYS A 114 0.72 -13.55 10.95
CA LYS A 114 1.23 -14.61 11.83
C LYS A 114 0.34 -14.80 13.06
N LYS A 115 -0.04 -13.69 13.72
CA LYS A 115 -0.94 -13.71 14.90
C LYS A 115 -2.30 -14.31 14.57
N ASN A 116 -2.83 -14.05 13.38
CA ASN A 116 -4.15 -14.51 12.94
C ASN A 116 -4.09 -15.79 12.09
N LYS A 117 -2.91 -16.43 11.99
CA LYS A 117 -2.69 -17.67 11.22
C LYS A 117 -3.04 -17.57 9.74
N ILE A 118 -2.87 -16.37 9.16
CA ILE A 118 -2.99 -16.15 7.72
C ILE A 118 -1.73 -16.69 7.04
N PRO A 119 -1.84 -17.52 6.00
CA PRO A 119 -0.69 -18.02 5.25
C PRO A 119 0.17 -16.86 4.72
N SER A 120 1.45 -16.87 5.04
CA SER A 120 2.41 -15.87 4.58
C SER A 120 3.83 -16.46 4.67
N PRO A 121 4.81 -15.93 3.90
CA PRO A 121 6.19 -16.41 3.98
C PRO A 121 6.80 -16.12 5.35
N ASP A 122 7.77 -16.91 5.77
CA ASP A 122 8.60 -16.57 6.91
C ASP A 122 9.41 -15.30 6.62
N PHE A 123 9.60 -14.49 7.64
CA PHE A 123 10.21 -13.18 7.50
C PHE A 123 11.01 -12.75 8.72
N PHE A 124 11.90 -11.78 8.51
CA PHE A 124 12.53 -11.02 9.58
C PHE A 124 12.79 -9.57 9.16
N GLU A 125 12.87 -8.69 10.15
CA GLU A 125 13.24 -7.28 9.96
C GLU A 125 14.77 -7.15 9.92
N ALA A 126 15.27 -6.24 9.09
CA ALA A 126 16.67 -5.87 9.03
C ALA A 126 16.82 -4.35 8.88
N ASP A 127 17.82 -3.81 9.56
CA ASP A 127 18.19 -2.40 9.56
C ASP A 127 19.71 -2.23 9.39
N GLU A 128 20.21 -1.03 9.59
CA GLU A 128 21.65 -0.77 9.53
C GLU A 128 22.46 -1.56 10.56
N ASN A 129 21.90 -1.79 11.74
CA ASN A 129 22.55 -2.62 12.76
C ASN A 129 22.65 -4.08 12.30
N TYR A 130 21.58 -4.61 11.70
CA TYR A 130 21.63 -5.95 11.09
C TYR A 130 22.68 -6.05 10.00
N ILE A 131 22.80 -5.04 9.13
CA ILE A 131 23.86 -4.97 8.09
C ILE A 131 25.24 -5.09 8.72
N ASN A 132 25.49 -4.33 9.79
CA ASN A 132 26.78 -4.35 10.50
C ASN A 132 27.07 -5.73 11.15
N LEU A 133 26.06 -6.39 11.71
CA LEU A 133 26.21 -7.74 12.26
C LEU A 133 26.46 -8.78 11.18
N PHE A 134 25.75 -8.68 10.04
CA PHE A 134 25.94 -9.58 8.92
C PHE A 134 27.37 -9.50 8.34
N GLN A 135 27.89 -8.29 8.17
CA GLN A 135 29.28 -8.09 7.70
C GLN A 135 30.32 -8.69 8.66
N LYS A 136 30.02 -8.78 9.95
CA LYS A 136 30.87 -9.41 10.97
C LYS A 136 30.62 -10.90 11.15
N ASN A 137 29.79 -11.52 10.31
CA ASN A 137 29.32 -12.91 10.45
C ASN A 137 28.72 -13.23 11.84
N LYS A 138 27.94 -12.28 12.38
CA LYS A 138 27.27 -12.39 13.69
C LYS A 138 25.75 -12.51 13.59
N THR A 139 25.21 -12.77 12.40
CA THR A 139 23.79 -13.06 12.17
C THR A 139 23.58 -14.58 12.11
N PRO A 140 22.34 -15.07 12.36
CA PRO A 140 21.97 -16.45 12.03
C PRO A 140 22.25 -16.77 10.55
N GLU A 141 22.37 -18.07 10.27
CA GLU A 141 22.48 -18.54 8.88
C GLU A 141 21.20 -18.21 8.11
N ILE A 142 21.36 -17.77 6.86
CA ILE A 142 20.27 -17.43 5.97
C ILE A 142 20.14 -18.48 4.89
N HIS A 143 18.98 -19.10 4.80
CA HIS A 143 18.65 -20.04 3.72
C HIS A 143 18.07 -19.28 2.54
N PHE A 144 18.63 -19.46 1.37
CA PHE A 144 18.20 -18.82 0.11
C PHE A 144 17.32 -19.76 -0.72
N PRO A 145 16.47 -19.26 -1.63
CA PRO A 145 16.31 -17.85 -2.03
C PRO A 145 15.47 -17.02 -1.06
N LYS A 146 15.74 -15.70 -1.03
CA LYS A 146 14.98 -14.71 -0.24
C LYS A 146 14.56 -13.54 -1.11
N VAL A 147 13.52 -12.85 -0.66
CA VAL A 147 13.14 -11.52 -1.19
C VAL A 147 13.49 -10.47 -0.16
N VAL A 148 14.23 -9.46 -0.58
CA VAL A 148 14.62 -8.31 0.24
C VAL A 148 13.90 -7.08 -0.29
N LYS A 149 13.18 -6.36 0.57
CA LYS A 149 12.41 -5.17 0.17
C LYS A 149 12.25 -4.16 1.30
N PRO A 150 12.06 -2.86 0.99
CA PRO A 150 11.74 -1.84 1.99
C PRO A 150 10.43 -2.15 2.71
N VAL A 151 10.35 -1.87 4.03
CA VAL A 151 9.12 -2.14 4.81
C VAL A 151 7.96 -1.23 4.41
N ASP A 152 8.23 -0.03 3.90
CA ASP A 152 7.28 1.08 3.76
C ASP A 152 7.37 1.80 2.39
N ASN A 153 7.74 1.08 1.33
CA ASN A 153 7.78 1.59 -0.04
C ASN A 153 6.95 0.71 -0.97
N MET A 154 6.54 1.26 -2.12
CA MET A 154 5.74 0.58 -3.14
C MET A 154 6.38 0.66 -4.53
N GLY A 155 5.77 -0.01 -5.53
CA GLY A 155 6.25 -0.03 -6.90
C GLY A 155 7.56 -0.78 -7.09
N ALA A 156 7.78 -1.84 -6.31
CA ALA A 156 8.97 -2.72 -6.33
C ALA A 156 10.33 -2.00 -6.17
N ARG A 157 10.34 -0.71 -5.81
CA ARG A 157 11.58 0.07 -5.61
C ARG A 157 12.34 -0.48 -4.40
N GLY A 158 13.58 -0.89 -4.63
CA GLY A 158 14.43 -1.53 -3.62
C GLY A 158 14.05 -2.97 -3.31
N CYS A 159 13.19 -3.61 -4.12
CA CYS A 159 12.81 -5.00 -4.00
C CYS A 159 13.72 -5.86 -4.88
N ARG A 160 14.29 -6.94 -4.33
CA ARG A 160 15.14 -7.90 -5.05
C ARG A 160 14.97 -9.32 -4.58
N LEU A 161 14.96 -10.24 -5.54
CA LEU A 161 15.24 -11.67 -5.31
C LEU A 161 16.74 -11.84 -5.09
N VAL A 162 17.12 -12.57 -4.06
CA VAL A 162 18.52 -12.90 -3.75
C VAL A 162 18.66 -14.41 -3.58
N ARG A 163 19.67 -14.97 -4.24
CA ARG A 163 19.87 -16.43 -4.32
C ARG A 163 21.08 -16.90 -3.54
N ASN A 164 21.90 -15.97 -3.06
CA ASN A 164 23.12 -16.27 -2.34
C ASN A 164 23.58 -15.09 -1.46
N LYS A 165 24.61 -15.35 -0.65
CA LYS A 165 25.14 -14.38 0.32
C LYS A 165 25.76 -13.14 -0.34
N ASP A 166 26.31 -13.27 -1.54
CA ASP A 166 26.98 -12.15 -2.22
C ASP A 166 25.97 -11.14 -2.76
N GLU A 167 24.81 -11.60 -3.19
CA GLU A 167 23.67 -10.77 -3.62
C GLU A 167 22.93 -10.11 -2.44
N PHE A 168 22.96 -10.75 -1.26
CA PHE A 168 22.15 -10.35 -0.13
C PHE A 168 22.54 -8.98 0.44
N LEU A 169 23.82 -8.74 0.69
CA LEU A 169 24.27 -7.50 1.31
C LEU A 169 23.99 -6.24 0.46
N PRO A 170 24.26 -6.23 -0.87
CA PRO A 170 23.86 -5.13 -1.74
C PRO A 170 22.35 -4.88 -1.75
N ALA A 171 21.54 -5.94 -1.85
CA ALA A 171 20.09 -5.85 -1.85
C ALA A 171 19.55 -5.27 -0.53
N LEU A 172 20.14 -5.70 0.61
CA LEU A 172 19.73 -5.21 1.93
C LEU A 172 20.04 -3.72 2.11
N LYS A 173 21.23 -3.27 1.68
CA LYS A 173 21.61 -1.85 1.70
C LYS A 173 20.66 -0.99 0.86
N ASP A 174 20.32 -1.45 -0.34
CA ASP A 174 19.38 -0.76 -1.21
C ASP A 174 18.00 -0.68 -0.56
N ALA A 175 17.46 -1.79 -0.05
CA ALA A 175 16.14 -1.81 0.60
C ALA A 175 16.07 -0.85 1.79
N VAL A 176 17.08 -0.83 2.66
CA VAL A 176 17.18 0.12 3.78
C VAL A 176 17.28 1.57 3.28
N CYS A 177 18.02 1.81 2.19
CA CYS A 177 18.14 3.15 1.59
C CYS A 177 16.80 3.66 1.07
N PHE A 178 16.03 2.81 0.38
CA PHE A 178 14.71 3.15 -0.18
C PHE A 178 13.60 3.22 0.87
N SER A 179 13.79 2.65 2.05
CA SER A 179 12.80 2.74 3.14
C SER A 179 12.81 4.12 3.79
N ARG A 180 11.61 4.65 4.09
CA ARG A 180 11.44 5.90 4.84
C ARG A 180 11.90 5.74 6.29
N THR A 181 11.64 4.57 6.89
CA THR A 181 12.00 4.23 8.27
C THR A 181 13.37 3.56 8.38
N LYS A 182 14.12 3.45 7.26
CA LYS A 182 15.45 2.81 7.21
C LYS A 182 15.45 1.35 7.66
N LYS A 183 14.39 0.65 7.29
CA LYS A 183 14.20 -0.76 7.60
C LYS A 183 13.85 -1.56 6.34
N ALA A 184 14.30 -2.80 6.29
CA ALA A 184 13.96 -3.77 5.28
C ALA A 184 13.25 -4.97 5.91
N ILE A 185 12.42 -5.63 5.11
CA ILE A 185 11.91 -6.97 5.39
C ILE A 185 12.61 -7.97 4.47
N VAL A 186 12.99 -9.10 5.03
CA VAL A 186 13.55 -10.24 4.31
C VAL A 186 12.57 -11.39 4.45
N GLU A 187 12.09 -11.91 3.32
CA GLU A 187 11.06 -12.95 3.27
C GLU A 187 11.53 -14.17 2.47
N ASP A 188 10.94 -15.32 2.75
CA ASP A 188 11.10 -16.48 1.89
C ASP A 188 10.52 -16.20 0.51
N PHE A 189 11.26 -16.59 -0.54
CA PHE A 189 10.74 -16.48 -1.90
C PHE A 189 9.64 -17.53 -2.14
N MET A 190 8.49 -17.08 -2.60
CA MET A 190 7.37 -17.93 -2.94
C MET A 190 7.30 -18.16 -4.46
N GLU A 191 7.66 -19.34 -4.91
CA GLU A 191 7.53 -19.70 -6.33
C GLU A 191 6.07 -19.86 -6.74
N GLY A 192 5.80 -19.54 -8.01
CA GLY A 192 4.51 -19.76 -8.65
C GLY A 192 3.94 -18.51 -9.34
N PRO A 193 2.78 -18.65 -10.00
CA PRO A 193 2.16 -17.55 -10.72
C PRO A 193 1.77 -16.42 -9.77
N GLU A 194 1.88 -15.19 -10.27
CA GLU A 194 1.49 -13.99 -9.54
C GLU A 194 0.13 -13.50 -10.00
N PHE A 195 -0.64 -12.98 -9.07
CA PHE A 195 -1.95 -12.39 -9.34
C PHE A 195 -2.20 -11.20 -8.41
N SER A 196 -3.17 -10.36 -8.81
CA SER A 196 -3.72 -9.31 -7.97
C SER A 196 -5.21 -9.50 -7.74
N ILE A 197 -5.67 -9.06 -6.58
CA ILE A 197 -7.08 -8.97 -6.22
C ILE A 197 -7.36 -7.53 -5.82
N ASP A 198 -8.36 -6.94 -6.46
CA ASP A 198 -8.91 -5.65 -6.07
C ASP A 198 -10.27 -5.85 -5.41
N ALA A 199 -10.51 -5.18 -4.30
CA ALA A 199 -11.77 -5.28 -3.57
C ALA A 199 -12.20 -3.95 -2.97
N LEU A 200 -13.50 -3.82 -2.74
CA LEU A 200 -14.09 -2.84 -1.86
C LEU A 200 -14.47 -3.51 -0.55
N VAL A 201 -14.17 -2.86 0.55
CA VAL A 201 -14.63 -3.26 1.88
C VAL A 201 -15.69 -2.25 2.33
N VAL A 202 -16.88 -2.73 2.64
CA VAL A 202 -17.98 -1.90 3.09
C VAL A 202 -18.57 -2.50 4.36
N ASN A 203 -18.44 -1.80 5.48
CA ASN A 203 -18.84 -2.29 6.81
C ASN A 203 -18.29 -3.70 7.12
N GLY A 204 -17.02 -3.93 6.79
CA GLY A 204 -16.33 -5.20 6.96
C GLY A 204 -16.65 -6.28 5.91
N LYS A 205 -17.62 -6.06 5.02
CA LYS A 205 -17.92 -6.98 3.93
C LYS A 205 -16.97 -6.75 2.78
N VAL A 206 -16.22 -7.78 2.39
CA VAL A 206 -15.30 -7.75 1.23
C VAL A 206 -16.07 -8.05 -0.05
N ILE A 207 -15.96 -7.17 -1.03
CA ILE A 207 -16.58 -7.28 -2.35
C ILE A 207 -15.45 -7.28 -3.38
N ILE A 208 -15.21 -8.41 -4.01
CA ILE A 208 -14.17 -8.54 -5.03
C ILE A 208 -14.59 -7.76 -6.28
N ALA A 209 -13.76 -6.81 -6.69
CA ALA A 209 -13.96 -5.98 -7.87
C ALA A 209 -13.15 -6.47 -9.07
N GLY A 210 -11.96 -7.05 -8.83
CA GLY A 210 -11.08 -7.55 -9.88
C GLY A 210 -10.23 -8.72 -9.42
N PHE A 211 -9.85 -9.58 -10.39
CA PHE A 211 -8.89 -10.65 -10.20
C PHE A 211 -8.10 -10.80 -11.51
N ALA A 212 -6.80 -10.56 -11.46
CA ALA A 212 -5.94 -10.53 -12.64
C ALA A 212 -4.66 -11.35 -12.45
N ASP A 213 -4.17 -11.95 -13.53
CA ASP A 213 -2.81 -12.48 -13.58
C ASP A 213 -1.84 -11.34 -13.76
N ARG A 214 -0.73 -11.37 -13.01
CA ARG A 214 0.35 -10.38 -13.10
C ARG A 214 1.51 -10.92 -13.91
N HIS A 215 2.01 -10.10 -14.81
CA HIS A 215 3.17 -10.41 -15.65
C HIS A 215 4.41 -9.71 -15.09
N ILE A 216 5.19 -10.45 -14.30
CA ILE A 216 6.40 -9.97 -13.63
C ILE A 216 7.63 -10.50 -14.36
N PHE A 217 8.58 -9.61 -14.64
CA PHE A 217 9.78 -9.90 -15.41
C PHE A 217 11.04 -9.27 -14.80
N PHE A 218 12.18 -9.60 -15.43
CA PHE A 218 13.50 -8.99 -15.17
C PHE A 218 14.07 -9.28 -13.78
N GLU A 219 14.17 -10.57 -13.43
CA GLU A 219 14.94 -10.95 -12.24
C GLU A 219 16.36 -10.31 -12.24
N PRO A 220 16.87 -9.89 -11.11
CA PRO A 220 16.35 -10.09 -9.75
C PRO A 220 15.31 -9.05 -9.31
N TYR A 221 14.85 -8.19 -10.20
CA TYR A 221 13.84 -7.16 -9.94
C TYR A 221 12.46 -7.68 -10.30
N PHE A 222 11.46 -7.22 -9.58
CA PHE A 222 10.06 -7.60 -9.82
C PHE A 222 9.37 -6.51 -10.63
N VAL A 223 9.73 -6.42 -11.93
CA VAL A 223 9.18 -5.42 -12.83
C VAL A 223 7.86 -5.93 -13.39
N GLU A 224 6.78 -5.25 -13.05
CA GLU A 224 5.46 -5.52 -13.59
C GLU A 224 5.31 -4.90 -14.96
N LEU A 225 5.02 -5.70 -15.97
CA LEU A 225 4.78 -5.25 -17.35
C LEU A 225 3.29 -5.17 -17.72
N GLY A 226 2.42 -5.79 -16.94
CA GLY A 226 0.99 -5.74 -17.19
C GLY A 226 0.19 -6.80 -16.45
N HIS A 227 -1.12 -6.77 -16.70
CA HIS A 227 -2.10 -7.70 -16.15
C HIS A 227 -2.94 -8.32 -17.25
N SER A 228 -3.36 -9.57 -17.05
CA SER A 228 -4.43 -10.18 -17.83
C SER A 228 -5.69 -10.32 -16.98
N MET A 229 -6.81 -9.77 -17.47
CA MET A 229 -8.11 -9.85 -16.80
C MET A 229 -9.18 -10.28 -17.83
N PRO A 230 -10.01 -11.27 -17.53
CA PRO A 230 -10.01 -12.07 -16.30
C PRO A 230 -8.79 -12.97 -16.17
N SER A 231 -8.43 -13.33 -14.92
CA SER A 231 -7.36 -14.29 -14.64
C SER A 231 -7.69 -15.70 -15.20
N GLU A 232 -6.69 -16.40 -15.70
CA GLU A 232 -6.80 -17.78 -16.20
C GLU A 232 -6.77 -18.84 -15.07
N ILE A 233 -6.62 -18.43 -13.81
CA ILE A 233 -6.62 -19.36 -12.68
C ILE A 233 -7.94 -20.10 -12.55
N SER A 234 -7.90 -21.39 -12.20
CA SER A 234 -9.12 -22.19 -12.06
C SER A 234 -10.04 -21.67 -10.95
N GLU A 235 -11.35 -21.82 -11.12
CA GLU A 235 -12.33 -21.28 -10.18
C GLU A 235 -12.13 -21.81 -8.75
N ASN A 236 -11.75 -23.08 -8.59
CA ASN A 236 -11.46 -23.65 -7.27
C ASN A 236 -10.29 -22.92 -6.59
N LYS A 237 -9.21 -22.68 -7.32
CA LYS A 237 -8.05 -21.94 -6.81
C LYS A 237 -8.39 -20.49 -6.50
N LYS A 238 -9.18 -19.86 -7.36
CA LYS A 238 -9.68 -18.50 -7.12
C LYS A 238 -10.46 -18.39 -5.82
N GLN A 239 -11.34 -19.36 -5.53
CA GLN A 239 -12.10 -19.38 -4.28
C GLN A 239 -11.19 -19.54 -3.03
N GLU A 240 -10.18 -20.42 -3.09
CA GLU A 240 -9.18 -20.56 -2.03
C GLU A 240 -8.45 -19.23 -1.76
N ILE A 241 -8.01 -18.57 -2.83
CA ILE A 241 -7.27 -17.31 -2.77
C ILE A 241 -8.15 -16.19 -2.21
N VAL A 242 -9.39 -16.07 -2.71
CA VAL A 242 -10.35 -15.06 -2.23
C VAL A 242 -10.66 -15.27 -0.74
N LYS A 243 -10.73 -16.53 -0.29
CA LYS A 243 -10.90 -16.83 1.14
C LYS A 243 -9.71 -16.31 1.95
N VAL A 244 -8.48 -16.64 1.56
CA VAL A 244 -7.26 -16.17 2.26
C VAL A 244 -7.18 -14.65 2.24
N PHE A 245 -7.49 -14.02 1.11
CA PHE A 245 -7.55 -12.56 0.99
C PHE A 245 -8.56 -11.95 1.95
N THR A 246 -9.77 -12.50 2.00
CA THR A 246 -10.84 -12.03 2.90
C THR A 246 -10.42 -12.16 4.37
N ASP A 247 -9.83 -13.30 4.74
CA ASP A 247 -9.31 -13.53 6.09
C ASP A 247 -8.18 -12.53 6.43
N ALA A 248 -7.30 -12.21 5.47
CA ALA A 248 -6.24 -11.22 5.62
C ALA A 248 -6.78 -9.80 5.81
N VAL A 249 -7.79 -9.39 5.02
CA VAL A 249 -8.49 -8.10 5.15
C VAL A 249 -9.09 -7.94 6.55
N HIS A 250 -9.76 -8.98 7.04
CA HIS A 250 -10.33 -8.98 8.38
C HIS A 250 -9.25 -8.98 9.48
N ALA A 251 -8.16 -9.72 9.30
CA ALA A 251 -7.06 -9.75 10.26
C ALA A 251 -6.40 -8.36 10.39
N LEU A 252 -6.26 -7.61 9.29
CA LEU A 252 -5.76 -6.23 9.31
C LEU A 252 -6.76 -5.23 9.91
N GLY A 253 -8.02 -5.63 10.10
CA GLY A 253 -9.08 -4.76 10.61
C GLY A 253 -9.61 -3.75 9.59
N LEU A 254 -9.48 -4.04 8.29
CA LEU A 254 -9.99 -3.16 7.24
C LEU A 254 -11.52 -3.25 7.19
N THR A 255 -12.21 -2.11 7.31
CA THR A 255 -13.67 -2.05 7.43
C THR A 255 -14.36 -1.28 6.32
N ASN A 256 -13.74 -0.19 5.82
CA ASN A 256 -14.36 0.66 4.80
C ASN A 256 -13.28 1.30 3.91
N GLY A 257 -13.28 0.97 2.62
CA GLY A 257 -12.35 1.51 1.62
C GLY A 257 -11.93 0.49 0.59
N GLY A 258 -10.96 0.82 -0.24
CA GLY A 258 -10.29 -0.11 -1.16
C GLY A 258 -9.36 -1.04 -0.40
N ALA A 259 -9.24 -2.27 -0.88
CA ALA A 259 -8.22 -3.23 -0.47
C ALA A 259 -7.70 -3.93 -1.71
N ASP A 260 -6.40 -3.96 -1.86
CA ASP A 260 -5.72 -4.69 -2.92
C ASP A 260 -4.69 -5.66 -2.33
N LEU A 261 -4.50 -6.77 -3.01
CA LEU A 261 -3.49 -7.76 -2.66
C LEU A 261 -2.74 -8.17 -3.91
N HIS A 262 -1.42 -8.07 -3.82
CA HIS A 262 -0.53 -8.65 -4.80
C HIS A 262 0.20 -9.84 -4.18
N LYS A 263 0.06 -11.04 -4.78
CA LYS A 263 1.00 -12.11 -4.51
C LYS A 263 2.29 -11.75 -5.22
N GLY A 264 3.34 -11.68 -4.49
CA GLY A 264 4.67 -11.40 -5.02
C GLY A 264 5.54 -10.84 -3.94
N ALA A 265 6.72 -10.65 -4.33
CA ALA A 265 7.81 -10.26 -3.47
C ALA A 265 7.47 -9.32 -2.33
#